data_9b33f583014be09e61cd82c93c32c5f5
#
_entry.id   9b33f583014be09e61cd82c93c32c5f5
#
_cell.length_a   1.000
_cell.length_b   1.000
_cell.length_c   1.000
_cell.angle_alpha   90.00
_cell.angle_beta   90.00
_cell.angle_gamma   90.00
#
_symmetry.space_group_name_H-M   'P 1'
#
loop_
_entity.id
_entity.type
_entity.pdbx_description
1 polymer ?
#
loop_
_entity_poly.entity_id
_entity_poly.type
_entity_poly.pdbx_seq_one_letter_code
_entity_poly.pdbx_strand_id
1 'polypeptide(L)'
;MTETAITPLQRLAKVLQLGTPSMYRNHMYVNGESLYFPTGRVYGGQVIAQAMMAASKTVSPSRLPNSIHGYFISAGDIRQDLLFDVENLRDGRSFSARRVNVTQAQGSILTAIASFQERGQEGVEFADPMPEGVPEPEALTSAKQLMEPFAEKSSFAKYYAEKSPFDIRHVTRTIMLGADKKSASNDSGKQMVWMKADGTVDVPQVMHRAMLAMGCDQVMLEPVLRRAGLSIATPGISFASIDHSMWWYRDIDINQWHLYVQDTPTAAHGRGLGQAKVYTQDGELVACMTQEVMLRVPEEDPKK
;
A
#
# COMPACT_ATOMS: atom_id res chain seq x y z
N MET A 1 33.99 -0.83 15.24
CA MET A 1 33.20 -1.14 14.02
C MET A 1 31.92 -0.33 14.14
N THR A 2 31.76 0.71 13.34
CA THR A 2 30.50 1.48 13.28
C THR A 2 29.43 0.57 12.72
N GLU A 3 28.41 0.25 13.52
CA GLU A 3 27.23 -0.46 13.08
C GLU A 3 26.60 0.35 11.92
N THR A 4 26.63 -0.21 10.72
CA THR A 4 26.06 0.48 9.54
C THR A 4 24.56 0.62 9.80
N ALA A 5 24.07 1.84 9.88
CA ALA A 5 22.66 2.11 10.14
C ALA A 5 21.79 1.40 9.08
N ILE A 6 20.85 0.60 9.53
CA ILE A 6 19.91 -0.15 8.66
C ILE A 6 19.05 0.84 7.86
N THR A 7 18.98 0.66 6.54
CA THR A 7 18.19 1.54 5.65
C THR A 7 16.67 1.34 5.87
N PRO A 8 15.82 2.33 5.47
CA PRO A 8 14.36 2.15 5.53
C PRO A 8 13.88 0.91 4.79
N LEU A 9 14.45 0.60 3.62
CA LEU A 9 14.13 -0.58 2.83
C LEU A 9 14.52 -1.89 3.54
N GLN A 10 15.74 -1.94 4.13
CA GLN A 10 16.18 -3.09 4.93
C GLN A 10 15.30 -3.27 6.17
N ARG A 11 14.88 -2.17 6.81
CA ARG A 11 13.96 -2.22 7.95
C ARG A 11 12.60 -2.77 7.53
N LEU A 12 12.07 -2.36 6.37
CA LEU A 12 10.84 -2.91 5.81
C LEU A 12 10.98 -4.42 5.55
N ALA A 13 12.04 -4.85 4.87
CA ALA A 13 12.27 -6.26 4.58
C ALA A 13 12.32 -7.10 5.88
N LYS A 14 12.98 -6.58 6.93
CA LYS A 14 13.03 -7.24 8.25
C LYS A 14 11.64 -7.37 8.89
N VAL A 15 10.85 -6.31 8.89
CA VAL A 15 9.51 -6.29 9.52
C VAL A 15 8.53 -7.22 8.79
N LEU A 16 8.67 -7.38 7.48
CA LEU A 16 7.86 -8.31 6.68
C LEU A 16 8.22 -9.78 6.91
N GLN A 17 9.39 -10.12 7.44
CA GLN A 17 9.73 -11.51 7.78
C GLN A 17 8.88 -12.07 8.93
N LEU A 18 8.35 -11.21 9.79
CA LEU A 18 7.61 -11.54 11.00
C LEU A 18 8.43 -12.40 11.99
N GLY A 19 7.87 -12.67 13.15
CA GLY A 19 8.47 -13.52 14.17
C GLY A 19 8.36 -15.01 13.86
N THR A 20 8.71 -15.82 14.87
CA THR A 20 8.56 -17.29 14.83
C THR A 20 7.09 -17.65 14.99
N PRO A 21 6.51 -18.45 14.06
CA PRO A 21 5.13 -18.87 14.17
C PRO A 21 4.92 -19.94 15.26
N SER A 22 3.74 -19.93 15.86
CA SER A 22 3.23 -20.98 16.72
C SER A 22 1.92 -21.52 16.15
N MET A 23 1.67 -22.84 16.34
CA MET A 23 0.46 -23.50 15.83
C MET A 23 -0.44 -23.90 16.99
N TYR A 24 -1.73 -23.64 16.87
CA TYR A 24 -2.74 -24.16 17.77
C TYR A 24 -4.00 -24.57 16.99
N ARG A 25 -4.32 -25.86 16.98
CA ARG A 25 -5.40 -26.43 16.15
C ARG A 25 -5.20 -26.08 14.67
N ASN A 26 -6.20 -25.43 14.03
CA ASN A 26 -6.17 -25.01 12.63
C ASN A 26 -5.68 -23.54 12.45
N HIS A 27 -5.07 -22.97 13.48
CA HIS A 27 -4.60 -21.59 13.49
C HIS A 27 -3.09 -21.52 13.64
N MET A 28 -2.48 -20.60 12.91
CA MET A 28 -1.10 -20.17 13.11
C MET A 28 -1.08 -18.77 13.70
N TYR A 29 -0.29 -18.57 14.73
CA TYR A 29 -0.08 -17.27 15.37
C TYR A 29 1.35 -16.82 15.15
N VAL A 30 1.52 -15.56 14.77
CA VAL A 30 2.84 -14.94 14.61
C VAL A 30 2.79 -13.47 14.99
N ASN A 31 3.84 -12.96 15.65
CA ASN A 31 3.99 -11.55 15.97
C ASN A 31 4.74 -10.81 14.87
N GLY A 32 4.43 -9.52 14.73
CA GLY A 32 5.16 -8.60 13.86
C GLY A 32 5.35 -7.24 14.52
N GLU A 33 6.53 -6.67 14.31
CA GLU A 33 6.85 -5.30 14.75
C GLU A 33 6.16 -4.27 13.84
N SER A 34 5.92 -3.06 14.37
CA SER A 34 5.45 -1.92 13.58
C SER A 34 6.61 -1.04 13.10
N LEU A 35 6.45 -0.44 11.93
CA LEU A 35 7.31 0.63 11.43
C LEU A 35 6.86 1.97 12.00
N TYR A 36 7.80 2.89 12.09
CA TYR A 36 7.47 4.29 12.37
C TYR A 36 6.59 4.88 11.25
N PHE A 37 5.51 5.54 11.64
CA PHE A 37 4.69 6.35 10.75
C PHE A 37 4.30 7.66 11.46
N PRO A 38 4.25 8.83 10.78
CA PRO A 38 4.10 10.15 11.41
C PRO A 38 2.84 10.34 12.27
N THR A 39 1.78 9.59 11.97
CA THR A 39 0.52 9.67 12.72
C THR A 39 0.57 8.98 14.08
N GLY A 40 1.61 8.18 14.37
CA GLY A 40 1.65 7.28 15.53
C GLY A 40 0.74 6.06 15.41
N ARG A 41 0.04 5.91 14.29
CA ARG A 41 -0.83 4.76 13.97
C ARG A 41 -0.12 3.79 13.05
N VAL A 42 -0.42 2.50 13.18
CA VAL A 42 0.06 1.49 12.23
C VAL A 42 -0.44 1.87 10.83
N TYR A 43 0.49 1.90 9.88
CA TYR A 43 0.19 2.22 8.49
C TYR A 43 -0.59 1.08 7.83
N GLY A 44 -1.67 1.39 7.10
CA GLY A 44 -2.57 0.39 6.49
C GLY A 44 -1.85 -0.55 5.54
N GLY A 45 -1.04 -0.02 4.63
CA GLY A 45 -0.23 -0.82 3.71
C GLY A 45 0.73 -1.77 4.42
N GLN A 46 1.29 -1.38 5.57
CA GLN A 46 2.14 -2.26 6.37
C GLN A 46 1.35 -3.46 6.91
N VAL A 47 0.19 -3.21 7.53
CA VAL A 47 -0.57 -4.31 8.17
C VAL A 47 -1.14 -5.28 7.14
N ILE A 48 -1.56 -4.81 5.95
CA ILE A 48 -1.98 -5.65 4.82
C ILE A 48 -0.80 -6.50 4.31
N ALA A 49 0.35 -5.89 4.09
CA ALA A 49 1.55 -6.60 3.64
C ALA A 49 1.99 -7.69 4.64
N GLN A 50 2.00 -7.37 5.93
CA GLN A 50 2.31 -8.33 6.99
C GLN A 50 1.25 -9.43 7.12
N ALA A 51 -0.04 -9.12 6.96
CA ALA A 51 -1.11 -10.13 6.95
C ALA A 51 -0.93 -11.13 5.79
N MET A 52 -0.57 -10.64 4.60
CA MET A 52 -0.25 -11.50 3.47
C MET A 52 0.99 -12.37 3.74
N MET A 53 2.05 -11.80 4.34
CA MET A 53 3.25 -12.54 4.72
C MET A 53 2.96 -13.59 5.80
N ALA A 54 2.09 -13.30 6.78
CA ALA A 54 1.63 -14.26 7.77
C ALA A 54 0.88 -15.41 7.10
N ALA A 55 -0.09 -15.11 6.24
CA ALA A 55 -0.83 -16.12 5.49
C ALA A 55 0.08 -17.02 4.63
N SER A 56 1.11 -16.45 4.00
CA SER A 56 2.05 -17.18 3.15
C SER A 56 2.86 -18.24 3.90
N LYS A 57 3.07 -18.07 5.22
CA LYS A 57 3.77 -19.08 6.05
C LYS A 57 2.99 -20.39 6.21
N THR A 58 1.71 -20.41 5.83
CA THR A 58 0.80 -21.57 5.98
C THR A 58 0.49 -22.28 4.67
N VAL A 59 1.08 -21.84 3.56
CA VAL A 59 0.90 -22.46 2.23
C VAL A 59 2.23 -22.96 1.68
N SER A 60 2.16 -23.86 0.67
CA SER A 60 3.36 -24.30 -0.04
C SER A 60 4.11 -23.10 -0.66
N PRO A 61 5.45 -23.08 -0.67
CA PRO A 61 6.24 -22.07 -1.38
C PRO A 61 5.97 -22.00 -2.90
N SER A 62 5.40 -23.05 -3.51
CA SER A 62 4.95 -23.04 -4.91
C SER A 62 3.71 -22.19 -5.15
N ARG A 63 2.98 -21.81 -4.09
CA ARG A 63 1.78 -20.99 -4.15
C ARG A 63 2.08 -19.54 -3.81
N LEU A 64 1.73 -18.66 -4.72
CA LEU A 64 1.87 -17.23 -4.53
C LEU A 64 0.51 -16.57 -4.24
N PRO A 65 0.49 -15.49 -3.44
CA PRO A 65 -0.74 -14.74 -3.22
C PRO A 65 -1.21 -14.15 -4.56
N ASN A 66 -2.43 -14.51 -4.98
CA ASN A 66 -3.06 -13.94 -6.17
C ASN A 66 -4.05 -12.81 -5.83
N SER A 67 -4.58 -12.79 -4.60
CA SER A 67 -5.36 -11.65 -4.10
C SER A 67 -5.38 -11.57 -2.58
N ILE A 68 -5.67 -10.37 -2.08
CA ILE A 68 -6.00 -10.09 -0.68
C ILE A 68 -7.11 -9.06 -0.60
N HIS A 69 -8.07 -9.27 0.31
CA HIS A 69 -9.19 -8.36 0.59
C HIS A 69 -9.30 -8.20 2.10
N GLY A 70 -9.27 -6.97 2.59
CA GLY A 70 -9.29 -6.70 4.02
C GLY A 70 -10.04 -5.45 4.40
N TYR A 71 -10.64 -5.46 5.59
CA TYR A 71 -11.24 -4.32 6.25
C TYR A 71 -10.38 -3.87 7.42
N PHE A 72 -10.11 -2.57 7.48
CA PHE A 72 -9.51 -1.93 8.64
C PHE A 72 -10.58 -1.71 9.71
N ILE A 73 -10.41 -2.35 10.86
CA ILE A 73 -11.43 -2.36 11.92
C ILE A 73 -11.19 -1.22 12.92
N SER A 74 -9.93 -1.02 13.31
CA SER A 74 -9.53 0.07 14.20
C SER A 74 -8.10 0.51 13.94
N ALA A 75 -7.74 1.69 14.46
CA ALA A 75 -6.40 2.22 14.36
C ALA A 75 -5.44 1.46 15.29
N GLY A 76 -4.33 0.95 14.74
CA GLY A 76 -3.25 0.34 15.52
C GLY A 76 -2.27 1.38 16.09
N ASP A 77 -1.60 1.05 17.18
CA ASP A 77 -0.53 1.84 17.81
C ASP A 77 0.84 1.29 17.39
N ILE A 78 1.68 2.13 16.79
CA ILE A 78 3.04 1.72 16.33
C ILE A 78 3.98 1.31 17.48
N ARG A 79 3.64 1.59 18.73
CA ARG A 79 4.42 1.22 19.92
C ARG A 79 4.14 -0.19 20.42
N GLN A 80 3.14 -0.87 19.86
CA GLN A 80 2.74 -2.23 20.19
C GLN A 80 3.01 -3.17 19.04
N ASP A 81 3.39 -4.40 19.33
CA ASP A 81 3.47 -5.46 18.35
C ASP A 81 2.07 -5.85 17.86
N LEU A 82 2.02 -6.35 16.64
CA LEU A 82 0.84 -6.92 16.02
C LEU A 82 0.84 -8.43 16.19
N LEU A 83 -0.30 -9.00 16.58
CA LEU A 83 -0.53 -10.44 16.56
C LEU A 83 -1.36 -10.80 15.33
N PHE A 84 -0.83 -11.66 14.49
CA PHE A 84 -1.48 -12.23 13.31
C PHE A 84 -1.99 -13.63 13.63
N ASP A 85 -3.30 -13.82 13.59
CA ASP A 85 -3.99 -15.11 13.69
C ASP A 85 -4.42 -15.53 12.29
N VAL A 86 -3.80 -16.58 11.76
CA VAL A 86 -4.06 -17.12 10.42
C VAL A 86 -4.84 -18.42 10.53
N GLU A 87 -6.04 -18.43 9.96
CA GLU A 87 -6.91 -19.61 9.86
C GLU A 87 -6.86 -20.21 8.46
N ASN A 88 -6.67 -21.51 8.37
CA ASN A 88 -6.73 -22.25 7.12
C ASN A 88 -8.19 -22.49 6.72
N LEU A 89 -8.68 -21.73 5.74
CA LEU A 89 -10.06 -21.87 5.25
C LEU A 89 -10.20 -23.01 4.24
N ARG A 90 -9.22 -23.14 3.34
CA ARG A 90 -9.27 -24.14 2.27
C ARG A 90 -7.87 -24.40 1.69
N ASP A 91 -7.62 -25.67 1.37
CA ASP A 91 -6.55 -26.11 0.48
C ASP A 91 -7.13 -26.98 -0.63
N GLY A 92 -7.20 -26.42 -1.84
CA GLY A 92 -7.61 -27.10 -3.06
C GLY A 92 -6.39 -27.46 -3.92
N ARG A 93 -6.64 -28.09 -5.08
CA ARG A 93 -5.58 -28.49 -6.00
C ARG A 93 -4.75 -27.31 -6.50
N SER A 94 -5.42 -26.20 -6.95
CA SER A 94 -4.77 -25.03 -7.53
C SER A 94 -4.80 -23.80 -6.65
N PHE A 95 -5.72 -23.72 -5.68
CA PHE A 95 -5.92 -22.54 -4.82
C PHE A 95 -5.96 -22.91 -3.34
N SER A 96 -5.42 -22.01 -2.51
CA SER A 96 -5.58 -22.00 -1.06
C SER A 96 -6.21 -20.68 -0.62
N ALA A 97 -7.00 -20.70 0.45
CA ALA A 97 -7.56 -19.51 1.07
C ALA A 97 -7.21 -19.45 2.56
N ARG A 98 -6.87 -18.26 3.03
CA ARG A 98 -6.49 -17.97 4.42
C ARG A 98 -7.24 -16.76 4.92
N ARG A 99 -7.79 -16.85 6.13
CA ARG A 99 -8.27 -15.68 6.86
C ARG A 99 -7.18 -15.23 7.83
N VAL A 100 -6.95 -13.93 7.89
CA VAL A 100 -5.99 -13.33 8.82
C VAL A 100 -6.73 -12.30 9.66
N ASN A 101 -6.71 -12.47 10.98
CA ASN A 101 -7.13 -11.45 11.93
C ASN A 101 -5.87 -10.85 12.56
N VAL A 102 -5.78 -9.53 12.54
CA VAL A 102 -4.66 -8.80 13.14
C VAL A 102 -5.16 -8.04 14.35
N THR A 103 -4.51 -8.25 15.49
CA THR A 103 -4.94 -7.66 16.77
C THR A 103 -3.78 -7.00 17.50
N GLN A 104 -4.13 -6.06 18.36
CA GLN A 104 -3.30 -5.50 19.44
C GLN A 104 -4.10 -5.58 20.74
N ALA A 105 -3.53 -5.11 21.85
CA ALA A 105 -4.18 -5.18 23.17
C ALA A 105 -5.59 -4.54 23.20
N GLN A 106 -5.83 -3.50 22.41
CA GLN A 106 -7.12 -2.80 22.31
C GLN A 106 -8.16 -3.51 21.43
N GLY A 107 -7.79 -4.60 20.74
CA GLY A 107 -8.71 -5.38 19.88
C GLY A 107 -8.25 -5.53 18.44
N SER A 108 -9.20 -5.79 17.54
CA SER A 108 -8.95 -6.05 16.13
C SER A 108 -8.53 -4.78 15.39
N ILE A 109 -7.48 -4.90 14.58
CA ILE A 109 -6.94 -3.85 13.71
C ILE A 109 -7.38 -4.08 12.26
N LEU A 110 -7.29 -5.34 11.80
CA LEU A 110 -7.59 -5.75 10.44
C LEU A 110 -8.20 -7.14 10.45
N THR A 111 -9.15 -7.37 9.53
CA THR A 111 -9.54 -8.73 9.12
C THR A 111 -9.42 -8.82 7.61
N ALA A 112 -8.71 -9.84 7.12
CA ALA A 112 -8.47 -10.05 5.69
C ALA A 112 -8.62 -11.50 5.28
N ILE A 113 -8.94 -11.72 3.99
CA ILE A 113 -8.88 -13.02 3.33
C ILE A 113 -7.87 -12.91 2.18
N ALA A 114 -6.88 -13.80 2.18
CA ALA A 114 -5.88 -13.94 1.13
C ALA A 114 -6.11 -15.25 0.35
N SER A 115 -6.03 -15.16 -0.97
CA SER A 115 -6.04 -16.30 -1.89
C SER A 115 -4.63 -16.53 -2.44
N PHE A 116 -4.27 -17.80 -2.57
CA PHE A 116 -2.98 -18.25 -3.11
C PHE A 116 -3.22 -19.20 -4.26
N GLN A 117 -2.46 -19.06 -5.33
CA GLN A 117 -2.56 -19.89 -6.51
C GLN A 117 -1.26 -20.65 -6.75
N GLU A 118 -1.37 -21.93 -7.14
CA GLU A 118 -0.26 -22.73 -7.63
C GLU A 118 0.30 -22.12 -8.91
N ARG A 119 1.63 -22.06 -9.04
CA ARG A 119 2.29 -21.56 -10.25
C ARG A 119 1.99 -22.44 -11.47
N GLY A 120 2.17 -21.87 -12.69
CA GLY A 120 2.04 -22.59 -13.95
C GLY A 120 0.61 -22.90 -14.37
N GLN A 121 -0.40 -22.16 -13.84
CA GLN A 121 -1.77 -22.21 -14.37
C GLN A 121 -1.83 -21.47 -15.70
N GLU A 122 -2.41 -22.10 -16.71
CA GLU A 122 -2.64 -21.54 -18.04
C GLU A 122 -4.13 -21.21 -18.24
N GLY A 123 -4.44 -20.28 -19.16
CA GLY A 123 -5.81 -19.92 -19.46
C GLY A 123 -5.92 -18.77 -20.46
N VAL A 124 -7.07 -18.09 -20.44
CA VAL A 124 -7.29 -16.88 -21.24
C VAL A 124 -6.45 -15.74 -20.69
N GLU A 125 -5.76 -15.01 -21.56
CA GLU A 125 -4.92 -13.87 -21.22
C GLU A 125 -5.32 -12.63 -22.02
N PHE A 126 -5.52 -11.53 -21.30
CA PHE A 126 -5.64 -10.17 -21.84
C PHE A 126 -5.35 -9.16 -20.73
N ALA A 127 -4.93 -7.97 -21.10
CA ALA A 127 -4.73 -6.85 -20.18
C ALA A 127 -4.99 -5.53 -20.90
N ASP A 128 -5.42 -4.52 -20.14
CA ASP A 128 -5.47 -3.16 -20.66
C ASP A 128 -4.04 -2.64 -20.88
N PRO A 129 -3.77 -1.92 -21.97
CA PRO A 129 -2.45 -1.36 -22.22
C PRO A 129 -2.11 -0.25 -21.23
N MET A 130 -0.82 -0.07 -20.98
CA MET A 130 -0.31 1.10 -20.28
C MET A 130 -0.64 2.38 -21.07
N PRO A 131 -0.99 3.51 -20.42
CA PRO A 131 -1.17 4.78 -21.11
C PRO A 131 0.07 5.20 -21.91
N GLU A 132 -0.14 5.78 -23.08
CA GLU A 132 0.93 6.31 -23.93
C GLU A 132 1.43 7.69 -23.44
N GLY A 133 2.68 8.02 -23.79
CA GLY A 133 3.26 9.34 -23.52
C GLY A 133 3.58 9.61 -22.05
N VAL A 134 3.68 8.57 -21.22
CA VAL A 134 4.11 8.69 -19.83
C VAL A 134 5.60 9.02 -19.79
N PRO A 135 6.02 10.12 -19.13
CA PRO A 135 7.45 10.43 -18.99
C PRO A 135 8.18 9.35 -18.19
N GLU A 136 9.42 9.11 -18.55
CA GLU A 136 10.31 8.20 -17.83
C GLU A 136 10.50 8.69 -16.38
N PRO A 137 10.57 7.78 -15.40
CA PRO A 137 10.68 8.15 -14.01
C PRO A 137 11.92 8.99 -13.69
N GLU A 138 13.03 8.76 -14.40
CA GLU A 138 14.30 9.49 -14.21
C GLU A 138 14.18 10.98 -14.56
N ALA A 139 13.23 11.36 -15.41
CA ALA A 139 12.96 12.75 -15.77
C ALA A 139 12.13 13.51 -14.71
N LEU A 140 11.63 12.80 -13.67
CA LEU A 140 10.73 13.36 -12.67
C LEU A 140 11.45 13.58 -11.34
N THR A 141 11.03 14.63 -10.61
CA THR A 141 11.50 14.90 -9.25
C THR A 141 10.89 13.90 -8.26
N SER A 142 11.71 13.29 -7.41
CA SER A 142 11.23 12.36 -6.39
C SER A 142 10.47 13.05 -5.27
N ALA A 143 9.54 12.33 -4.62
CA ALA A 143 8.85 12.81 -3.42
C ALA A 143 9.84 13.17 -2.30
N LYS A 144 10.96 12.45 -2.19
CA LYS A 144 12.08 12.75 -1.28
C LYS A 144 12.61 14.15 -1.50
N GLN A 145 13.02 14.48 -2.74
CA GLN A 145 13.53 15.82 -3.10
C GLN A 145 12.49 16.92 -2.90
N LEU A 146 11.21 16.64 -3.21
CA LEU A 146 10.12 17.61 -3.01
C LEU A 146 9.85 17.90 -1.54
N MET A 147 10.02 16.92 -0.66
CA MET A 147 9.70 17.03 0.77
C MET A 147 10.85 17.50 1.63
N GLU A 148 12.10 17.31 1.20
CA GLU A 148 13.32 17.69 1.93
C GLU A 148 13.30 19.14 2.46
N PRO A 149 12.89 20.19 1.70
CA PRO A 149 12.83 21.55 2.21
C PRO A 149 11.83 21.79 3.37
N PHE A 150 10.93 20.85 3.59
CA PHE A 150 9.87 20.93 4.61
C PHE A 150 10.10 19.96 5.78
N ALA A 151 11.17 19.13 5.75
CA ALA A 151 11.42 18.07 6.72
C ALA A 151 11.51 18.56 8.17
N GLU A 152 12.11 19.73 8.39
CA GLU A 152 12.21 20.32 9.73
C GLU A 152 10.88 20.87 10.28
N LYS A 153 9.88 21.11 9.41
CA LYS A 153 8.60 21.72 9.78
C LYS A 153 7.42 20.73 9.79
N SER A 154 7.59 19.58 9.19
CA SER A 154 6.53 18.60 9.01
C SER A 154 7.04 17.18 9.20
N SER A 155 6.48 16.44 10.18
CA SER A 155 6.80 15.03 10.39
C SER A 155 6.48 14.15 9.17
N PHE A 156 5.48 14.53 8.39
CA PHE A 156 5.14 13.88 7.11
C PHE A 156 6.21 14.13 6.05
N ALA A 157 6.64 15.39 5.89
CA ALA A 157 7.72 15.71 4.97
C ALA A 157 9.02 14.99 5.36
N LYS A 158 9.34 14.95 6.66
CA LYS A 158 10.48 14.22 7.20
C LYS A 158 10.41 12.71 6.91
N TYR A 159 9.20 12.13 7.02
CA TYR A 159 9.01 10.71 6.67
C TYR A 159 9.37 10.44 5.21
N TYR A 160 8.87 11.20 4.27
CA TYR A 160 9.18 11.01 2.84
C TYR A 160 10.63 11.33 2.50
N ALA A 161 11.24 12.31 3.16
CA ALA A 161 12.64 12.69 2.93
C ALA A 161 13.63 11.64 3.46
N GLU A 162 13.34 10.99 4.62
CA GLU A 162 14.34 10.23 5.36
C GLU A 162 13.94 8.77 5.68
N LYS A 163 12.64 8.44 5.70
CA LYS A 163 12.11 7.19 6.26
C LYS A 163 11.30 6.35 5.28
N SER A 164 10.89 6.90 4.13
CA SER A 164 10.18 6.13 3.12
C SER A 164 11.08 5.03 2.56
N PRO A 165 10.61 3.77 2.47
CA PRO A 165 11.35 2.70 1.82
C PRO A 165 11.20 2.71 0.30
N PHE A 166 10.44 3.68 -0.26
CA PHE A 166 10.15 3.77 -1.70
C PHE A 166 10.60 5.10 -2.30
N ASP A 167 11.14 5.03 -3.53
CA ASP A 167 11.28 6.18 -4.42
C ASP A 167 9.94 6.37 -5.16
N ILE A 168 9.30 7.53 -4.94
CA ILE A 168 7.98 7.87 -5.47
C ILE A 168 8.13 9.11 -6.35
N ARG A 169 7.63 9.04 -7.58
CA ARG A 169 7.71 10.14 -8.56
C ARG A 169 6.38 10.36 -9.23
N HIS A 170 5.78 11.50 -8.99
CA HIS A 170 4.47 11.84 -9.54
C HIS A 170 4.61 12.33 -10.98
N VAL A 171 3.97 11.63 -11.92
CA VAL A 171 3.78 12.08 -13.31
C VAL A 171 2.76 13.22 -13.32
N THR A 172 1.63 13.03 -12.66
CA THR A 172 0.65 14.07 -12.40
C THR A 172 1.12 14.92 -11.22
N ARG A 173 0.93 16.23 -11.28
CA ARG A 173 1.32 17.14 -10.19
C ARG A 173 0.88 16.58 -8.83
N THR A 174 1.81 16.45 -7.89
CA THR A 174 1.48 15.94 -6.54
C THR A 174 0.54 16.90 -5.78
N ILE A 175 -0.37 16.31 -5.00
CA ILE A 175 -1.23 17.03 -4.05
C ILE A 175 -0.66 17.02 -2.62
N MET A 176 0.54 16.48 -2.41
CA MET A 176 1.17 16.39 -1.08
C MET A 176 1.46 17.78 -0.48
N LEU A 177 1.82 18.76 -1.32
CA LEU A 177 2.17 20.12 -0.92
C LEU A 177 1.01 21.13 -1.02
N GLY A 178 -0.10 20.76 -1.62
CA GLY A 178 -1.26 21.63 -1.80
C GLY A 178 -2.23 21.10 -2.83
N ALA A 179 -3.48 21.57 -2.74
CA ALA A 179 -4.53 21.18 -3.67
C ALA A 179 -4.24 21.64 -5.10
N ASP A 180 -4.54 20.78 -6.06
CA ASP A 180 -4.52 21.14 -7.48
C ASP A 180 -5.92 21.55 -7.93
N LYS A 181 -6.25 22.81 -7.68
CA LYS A 181 -7.58 23.39 -8.01
C LYS A 181 -7.88 23.39 -9.52
N LYS A 182 -6.87 23.34 -10.38
CA LYS A 182 -7.07 23.27 -11.85
C LYS A 182 -7.52 21.90 -12.29
N SER A 183 -6.98 20.84 -11.69
CA SER A 183 -7.40 19.46 -11.96
C SER A 183 -8.80 19.18 -11.43
N ALA A 184 -9.22 19.75 -10.31
CA ALA A 184 -10.52 19.50 -9.69
C ALA A 184 -11.71 19.86 -10.59
N SER A 185 -11.59 20.88 -11.45
CA SER A 185 -12.68 21.34 -12.31
C SER A 185 -12.84 20.55 -13.62
N ASN A 186 -11.83 19.83 -14.05
CA ASN A 186 -11.77 19.18 -15.37
C ASN A 186 -11.49 17.67 -15.32
N ASP A 187 -11.41 17.06 -14.13
CA ASP A 187 -10.73 15.79 -14.01
C ASP A 187 -11.56 14.70 -13.34
N SER A 188 -11.41 13.51 -13.90
CA SER A 188 -11.87 12.23 -13.34
C SER A 188 -11.10 11.79 -12.08
N GLY A 189 -10.22 12.64 -11.50
CA GLY A 189 -9.29 12.27 -10.45
C GLY A 189 -8.14 11.40 -10.94
N LYS A 190 -7.92 11.32 -12.26
CA LYS A 190 -6.83 10.52 -12.83
C LYS A 190 -5.47 10.99 -12.32
N GLN A 191 -4.65 10.03 -11.95
CA GLN A 191 -3.31 10.26 -11.45
C GLN A 191 -2.39 9.16 -11.94
N MET A 192 -1.14 9.51 -12.19
CA MET A 192 -0.09 8.54 -12.48
C MET A 192 1.12 8.80 -11.58
N VAL A 193 1.65 7.73 -11.00
CA VAL A 193 2.79 7.77 -10.09
C VAL A 193 3.71 6.61 -10.39
N TRP A 194 4.99 6.88 -10.58
CA TRP A 194 6.04 5.87 -10.58
C TRP A 194 6.50 5.58 -9.16
N MET A 195 6.70 4.31 -8.85
CA MET A 195 7.23 3.87 -7.56
C MET A 195 8.10 2.63 -7.70
N LYS A 196 9.19 2.59 -6.94
CA LYS A 196 10.03 1.40 -6.70
C LYS A 196 10.60 1.42 -5.30
N ALA A 197 11.28 0.35 -4.89
CA ALA A 197 12.09 0.35 -3.67
C ALA A 197 13.21 1.42 -3.75
N ASP A 198 13.44 2.16 -2.66
CA ASP A 198 14.57 3.09 -2.54
C ASP A 198 15.85 2.31 -2.13
N GLY A 199 16.40 1.61 -3.10
CA GLY A 199 17.53 0.69 -2.98
C GLY A 199 17.25 -0.65 -3.66
N THR A 200 18.02 -1.68 -3.29
CA THR A 200 17.89 -3.04 -3.85
C THR A 200 17.71 -4.05 -2.73
N VAL A 201 16.81 -5.00 -2.94
CA VAL A 201 16.60 -6.18 -2.08
C VAL A 201 16.62 -7.45 -2.90
N ASP A 202 17.20 -8.50 -2.32
CA ASP A 202 17.13 -9.87 -2.84
C ASP A 202 16.20 -10.67 -1.90
N VAL A 203 14.95 -10.83 -2.32
CA VAL A 203 13.89 -11.41 -1.51
C VAL A 203 12.98 -12.30 -2.35
N PRO A 204 12.26 -13.28 -1.75
CA PRO A 204 11.34 -14.13 -2.50
C PRO A 204 10.17 -13.34 -3.10
N GLN A 205 9.57 -13.88 -4.16
CA GLN A 205 8.45 -13.26 -4.91
C GLN A 205 7.27 -12.83 -4.02
N VAL A 206 6.94 -13.61 -2.99
CA VAL A 206 5.89 -13.25 -2.03
C VAL A 206 6.20 -11.92 -1.33
N MET A 207 7.46 -11.64 -1.03
CA MET A 207 7.85 -10.39 -0.37
C MET A 207 7.85 -9.20 -1.34
N HIS A 208 8.21 -9.41 -2.61
CA HIS A 208 8.02 -8.39 -3.66
C HIS A 208 6.53 -7.98 -3.76
N ARG A 209 5.60 -8.96 -3.78
CA ARG A 209 4.15 -8.69 -3.79
C ARG A 209 3.69 -7.97 -2.51
N ALA A 210 4.25 -8.33 -1.34
CA ALA A 210 3.94 -7.66 -0.07
C ALA A 210 4.44 -6.20 -0.06
N MET A 211 5.65 -5.95 -0.55
CA MET A 211 6.19 -4.60 -0.67
C MET A 211 5.38 -3.74 -1.65
N LEU A 212 4.92 -4.33 -2.76
CA LEU A 212 4.03 -3.64 -3.69
C LEU A 212 2.72 -3.25 -3.01
N ALA A 213 2.09 -4.16 -2.25
CA ALA A 213 0.86 -3.88 -1.49
C ALA A 213 1.07 -2.74 -0.48
N MET A 214 2.21 -2.73 0.22
CA MET A 214 2.54 -1.64 1.13
C MET A 214 2.71 -0.30 0.40
N GLY A 215 3.40 -0.28 -0.73
CA GLY A 215 3.61 0.94 -1.52
C GLY A 215 2.30 1.50 -2.08
N CYS A 216 1.42 0.64 -2.58
CA CYS A 216 0.14 1.01 -3.14
C CYS A 216 -0.70 1.88 -2.22
N ASP A 217 -0.82 1.55 -0.95
CA ASP A 217 -1.66 2.27 0.01
C ASP A 217 -1.20 3.73 0.22
N GLN A 218 0.07 4.07 -0.09
CA GLN A 218 0.58 5.45 0.06
C GLN A 218 -0.09 6.44 -0.89
N VAL A 219 -0.59 6.00 -2.02
CA VAL A 219 -1.07 6.89 -3.09
C VAL A 219 -2.57 6.72 -3.40
N MET A 220 -3.26 5.74 -2.78
CA MET A 220 -4.66 5.40 -3.12
C MET A 220 -5.70 6.44 -2.73
N LEU A 221 -5.43 7.28 -1.74
CA LEU A 221 -6.32 8.38 -1.36
C LEU A 221 -6.22 9.58 -2.32
N GLU A 222 -5.07 9.75 -2.98
CA GLU A 222 -4.78 10.95 -3.75
C GLU A 222 -5.78 11.22 -4.90
N PRO A 223 -6.26 10.25 -5.68
CA PRO A 223 -7.28 10.47 -6.70
C PRO A 223 -8.57 11.09 -6.15
N VAL A 224 -9.02 10.63 -4.97
CA VAL A 224 -10.23 11.14 -4.31
C VAL A 224 -10.04 12.60 -3.90
N LEU A 225 -8.92 12.90 -3.25
CA LEU A 225 -8.60 14.28 -2.83
C LEU A 225 -8.43 15.20 -4.03
N ARG A 226 -7.73 14.75 -5.08
CA ARG A 226 -7.53 15.51 -6.31
C ARG A 226 -8.86 15.90 -6.94
N ARG A 227 -9.76 14.94 -7.15
CA ARG A 227 -11.08 15.20 -7.76
C ARG A 227 -11.96 16.10 -6.89
N ALA A 228 -11.80 16.05 -5.57
CA ALA A 228 -12.47 16.92 -4.61
C ALA A 228 -11.84 18.34 -4.49
N GLY A 229 -10.72 18.62 -5.19
CA GLY A 229 -9.99 19.89 -5.05
C GLY A 229 -9.29 20.07 -3.71
N LEU A 230 -8.97 18.97 -3.03
CA LEU A 230 -8.35 18.89 -1.71
C LEU A 230 -6.90 18.42 -1.81
N SER A 231 -6.20 18.50 -0.69
CA SER A 231 -4.84 17.95 -0.52
C SER A 231 -4.70 17.31 0.87
N ILE A 232 -3.65 16.53 1.04
CA ILE A 232 -3.28 15.99 2.37
C ILE A 232 -3.01 17.13 3.37
N ALA A 233 -2.55 18.29 2.87
CA ALA A 233 -2.27 19.47 3.68
C ALA A 233 -3.50 20.38 3.91
N THR A 234 -4.70 20.00 3.44
CA THR A 234 -5.93 20.77 3.69
C THR A 234 -6.20 20.86 5.19
N PRO A 235 -6.30 22.07 5.77
CA PRO A 235 -6.51 22.23 7.21
C PRO A 235 -7.77 21.52 7.70
N GLY A 236 -7.66 20.74 8.79
CA GLY A 236 -8.78 20.04 9.42
C GLY A 236 -9.32 18.82 8.66
N ILE A 237 -8.73 18.45 7.53
CA ILE A 237 -9.09 17.22 6.82
C ILE A 237 -8.80 16.00 7.68
N SER A 238 -9.71 15.03 7.67
CA SER A 238 -9.50 13.72 8.32
C SER A 238 -9.89 12.62 7.36
N PHE A 239 -9.01 11.63 7.23
CA PHE A 239 -9.23 10.49 6.35
C PHE A 239 -8.67 9.20 6.97
N ALA A 240 -9.25 8.08 6.58
CA ALA A 240 -8.77 6.75 6.93
C ALA A 240 -9.25 5.74 5.88
N SER A 241 -8.41 4.75 5.56
CA SER A 241 -8.81 3.61 4.74
C SER A 241 -9.85 2.78 5.48
N ILE A 242 -10.90 2.34 4.76
CA ILE A 242 -11.96 1.46 5.27
C ILE A 242 -11.64 0.03 4.90
N ASP A 243 -11.28 -0.21 3.65
CA ASP A 243 -10.90 -1.51 3.11
C ASP A 243 -9.67 -1.41 2.20
N HIS A 244 -9.20 -2.55 1.75
CA HIS A 244 -8.16 -2.66 0.73
C HIS A 244 -8.32 -3.99 0.01
N SER A 245 -8.36 -3.92 -1.33
CA SER A 245 -8.44 -5.10 -2.20
C SER A 245 -7.37 -5.03 -3.26
N MET A 246 -6.62 -6.12 -3.43
CA MET A 246 -5.54 -6.18 -4.40
C MET A 246 -5.47 -7.55 -5.07
N TRP A 247 -5.11 -7.57 -6.36
CA TRP A 247 -4.92 -8.76 -7.20
C TRP A 247 -3.59 -8.66 -7.93
N TRP A 248 -2.85 -9.78 -8.01
CA TRP A 248 -1.58 -9.91 -8.73
C TRP A 248 -1.72 -10.92 -9.85
N TYR A 249 -1.29 -10.54 -11.03
CA TYR A 249 -1.39 -11.35 -12.24
C TYR A 249 -0.03 -11.77 -12.79
N ARG A 250 1.05 -11.07 -12.42
CA ARG A 250 2.42 -11.35 -12.86
C ARG A 250 3.38 -11.33 -11.67
N ASP A 251 4.60 -11.78 -11.91
CA ASP A 251 5.67 -11.64 -10.94
C ASP A 251 6.09 -10.17 -10.82
N ILE A 252 6.51 -9.79 -9.64
CA ILE A 252 6.91 -8.41 -9.29
C ILE A 252 8.40 -8.38 -9.05
N ASP A 253 9.10 -7.37 -9.56
CA ASP A 253 10.41 -6.98 -9.06
C ASP A 253 10.31 -5.56 -8.48
N ILE A 254 10.17 -5.44 -7.16
CA ILE A 254 10.02 -4.17 -6.48
C ILE A 254 11.25 -3.25 -6.64
N ASN A 255 12.38 -3.79 -7.09
CA ASN A 255 13.58 -3.02 -7.41
C ASN A 255 13.43 -2.22 -8.71
N GLN A 256 12.48 -2.58 -9.57
CA GLN A 256 12.17 -1.93 -10.82
C GLN A 256 11.01 -0.95 -10.67
N TRP A 257 10.91 0.00 -11.60
CA TRP A 257 9.82 0.96 -11.61
C TRP A 257 8.48 0.30 -11.94
N HIS A 258 7.45 0.71 -11.18
CA HIS A 258 6.06 0.36 -11.43
C HIS A 258 5.24 1.64 -11.59
N LEU A 259 4.45 1.73 -12.67
CA LEU A 259 3.52 2.83 -12.90
C LEU A 259 2.16 2.50 -12.29
N TYR A 260 1.73 3.31 -11.35
CA TYR A 260 0.39 3.29 -10.80
C TYR A 260 -0.49 4.24 -11.59
N VAL A 261 -1.43 3.70 -12.35
CA VAL A 261 -2.45 4.46 -13.08
C VAL A 261 -3.73 4.42 -12.27
N GLN A 262 -4.11 5.55 -11.72
CA GLN A 262 -5.14 5.67 -10.70
C GLN A 262 -6.29 6.55 -11.15
N ASP A 263 -7.49 6.24 -10.67
CA ASP A 263 -8.68 7.08 -10.79
C ASP A 263 -9.60 6.94 -9.57
N THR A 264 -10.69 7.73 -9.56
CA THR A 264 -11.75 7.64 -8.57
C THR A 264 -13.10 7.81 -9.26
N PRO A 265 -13.90 6.74 -9.35
CA PRO A 265 -15.20 6.80 -10.00
C PRO A 265 -16.23 7.59 -9.19
N THR A 266 -16.12 7.60 -7.86
CA THR A 266 -17.14 8.18 -6.99
C THR A 266 -16.61 8.59 -5.62
N ALA A 267 -17.24 9.63 -5.06
CA ALA A 267 -17.19 9.97 -3.64
C ALA A 267 -18.56 10.45 -3.19
N ALA A 268 -19.07 9.90 -2.10
CA ALA A 268 -20.37 10.28 -1.52
C ALA A 268 -20.44 9.87 -0.05
N HIS A 269 -21.30 10.53 0.71
CA HIS A 269 -21.57 10.19 2.12
C HIS A 269 -20.30 10.11 3.00
N GLY A 270 -19.34 11.01 2.76
CA GLY A 270 -18.06 11.02 3.49
C GLY A 270 -17.12 9.87 3.15
N ARG A 271 -17.29 9.21 2.00
CA ARG A 271 -16.42 8.15 1.48
C ARG A 271 -16.04 8.42 0.03
N GLY A 272 -14.91 7.87 -0.39
CA GLY A 272 -14.46 7.88 -1.77
C GLY A 272 -13.79 6.54 -2.13
N LEU A 273 -13.95 6.11 -3.39
CA LEU A 273 -13.36 4.89 -3.91
C LEU A 273 -12.16 5.24 -4.82
N GLY A 274 -10.97 4.79 -4.45
CA GLY A 274 -9.79 4.81 -5.30
C GLY A 274 -9.61 3.49 -6.02
N GLN A 275 -9.17 3.55 -7.29
CA GLN A 275 -8.82 2.38 -8.11
C GLN A 275 -7.43 2.57 -8.71
N ALA A 276 -6.69 1.49 -8.93
CA ALA A 276 -5.39 1.53 -9.59
C ALA A 276 -5.14 0.29 -10.45
N LYS A 277 -4.46 0.51 -11.56
CA LYS A 277 -3.76 -0.49 -12.36
C LYS A 277 -2.27 -0.25 -12.20
N VAL A 278 -1.50 -1.30 -12.02
CA VAL A 278 -0.05 -1.22 -11.82
C VAL A 278 0.65 -1.91 -12.97
N TYR A 279 1.54 -1.17 -13.64
CA TYR A 279 2.29 -1.63 -14.80
C TYR A 279 3.79 -1.67 -14.50
N THR A 280 4.52 -2.58 -15.14
CA THR A 280 5.98 -2.48 -15.24
C THR A 280 6.36 -1.29 -16.13
N GLN A 281 7.63 -0.91 -16.15
CA GLN A 281 8.15 0.14 -17.05
C GLN A 281 7.99 -0.25 -18.53
N ASP A 282 8.03 -1.56 -18.83
CA ASP A 282 7.82 -2.10 -20.19
C ASP A 282 6.33 -2.18 -20.58
N GLY A 283 5.40 -1.79 -19.70
CA GLY A 283 3.97 -1.71 -19.98
C GLY A 283 3.16 -2.96 -19.67
N GLU A 284 3.71 -3.97 -18.99
CA GLU A 284 2.97 -5.15 -18.58
C GLU A 284 2.10 -4.85 -17.34
N LEU A 285 0.80 -5.15 -17.39
CA LEU A 285 -0.11 -5.04 -16.26
C LEU A 285 0.18 -6.16 -15.23
N VAL A 286 0.68 -5.81 -14.06
CA VAL A 286 1.10 -6.77 -13.03
C VAL A 286 0.12 -6.89 -11.86
N ALA A 287 -0.61 -5.82 -11.54
CA ALA A 287 -1.57 -5.82 -10.43
C ALA A 287 -2.71 -4.82 -10.64
N CYS A 288 -3.83 -5.09 -9.96
CA CYS A 288 -4.96 -4.17 -9.83
C CYS A 288 -5.31 -4.00 -8.35
N MET A 289 -5.86 -2.85 -8.00
CA MET A 289 -6.32 -2.61 -6.63
C MET A 289 -7.49 -1.64 -6.55
N THR A 290 -8.24 -1.74 -5.45
CA THR A 290 -9.30 -0.82 -5.07
C THR A 290 -9.24 -0.57 -3.56
N GLN A 291 -9.65 0.64 -3.13
CA GLN A 291 -9.68 1.02 -1.73
C GLN A 291 -10.77 2.05 -1.48
N GLU A 292 -11.68 1.76 -0.57
CA GLU A 292 -12.59 2.77 -0.05
C GLU A 292 -11.94 3.52 1.11
N VAL A 293 -12.08 4.85 1.11
CA VAL A 293 -11.56 5.72 2.16
C VAL A 293 -12.68 6.54 2.78
N MET A 294 -12.66 6.67 4.10
CA MET A 294 -13.44 7.68 4.81
C MET A 294 -12.76 9.04 4.60
N LEU A 295 -13.55 10.05 4.28
CA LEU A 295 -13.08 11.42 4.10
C LEU A 295 -14.01 12.39 4.83
N ARG A 296 -13.47 13.15 5.79
CA ARG A 296 -14.17 14.22 6.47
C ARG A 296 -13.49 15.53 6.13
N VAL A 297 -14.24 16.42 5.51
CA VAL A 297 -13.81 17.77 5.18
C VAL A 297 -14.46 18.70 6.21
N PRO A 298 -13.72 19.63 6.83
CA PRO A 298 -14.32 20.62 7.72
C PRO A 298 -15.35 21.43 6.96
N GLU A 299 -16.47 21.74 7.61
CA GLU A 299 -17.40 22.75 7.09
C GLU A 299 -16.66 24.07 6.95
N GLU A 300 -16.79 24.73 5.80
CA GLU A 300 -16.30 26.10 5.65
C GLU A 300 -17.04 26.97 6.69
N ASP A 301 -16.29 27.62 7.57
CA ASP A 301 -16.88 28.59 8.51
C ASP A 301 -17.51 29.75 7.67
N PRO A 302 -18.85 29.85 7.65
CA PRO A 302 -19.53 30.89 6.83
C PRO A 302 -19.21 32.32 7.27
N LYS A 303 -18.29 32.51 8.25
CA LYS A 303 -17.85 33.79 8.80
C LYS A 303 -16.40 34.17 8.50
N LYS A 304 -15.70 33.41 7.60
CA LYS A 304 -14.37 33.82 7.14
C LYS A 304 -14.35 34.31 5.71
#